data_4d34bb79431465026b7d96cf7c2e80ef
#
_entry.id   4d34bb79431465026b7d96cf7c2e80ef
#
_cell.length_a   1.000
_cell.length_b   1.000
_cell.length_c   1.000
_cell.angle_alpha   90.00
_cell.angle_beta   90.00
_cell.angle_gamma   90.00
#
_symmetry.space_group_name_H-M   'P 1'
#
loop_
_entity.id
_entity.type
_entity.pdbx_description
1 polymer ?
#
loop_
_entity_poly.entity_id
_entity_poly.type
_entity_poly.pdbx_seq_one_letter_code
_entity_poly.pdbx_strand_id
1 'polypeptide(L)'
;MTEQKRILIAVMITSFIGPFMGSSVNIAVPAMAEDFNMMPDELTWAVTAFLIGSAATLLPFGRLADIKGRRRIYLQGLACICATTLVCAVVQNFLAFIFVRFLQGLSMSMIFGTSMALLVSCCGAENRGKTIGLSAACVYSGVSLGPFIGGFITDYLGWRMIFWLTGIALLINFFLIFKVKTDWYGAKDKKFDYIGSIIYLVMIVLFLYGLSDWTRHEFVHYMPFIAFI
;
A
#
# COMPACT_ATOMS: atom_id res chain seq x y z
N MET A 1 -22.73 2.38 -16.27
CA MET A 1 -21.68 1.43 -15.89
C MET A 1 -22.16 0.63 -14.71
N THR A 2 -22.15 -0.72 -14.79
CA THR A 2 -22.60 -1.60 -13.71
C THR A 2 -21.65 -1.54 -12.51
N GLU A 3 -22.14 -1.88 -11.30
CA GLU A 3 -21.29 -1.89 -10.09
C GLU A 3 -20.10 -2.83 -10.22
N GLN A 4 -20.29 -4.01 -10.82
CA GLN A 4 -19.21 -4.95 -11.10
C GLN A 4 -18.09 -4.34 -11.96
N LYS A 5 -18.43 -3.63 -13.03
CA LYS A 5 -17.45 -2.95 -13.88
C LYS A 5 -16.69 -1.86 -13.13
N ARG A 6 -17.35 -1.12 -12.22
CA ARG A 6 -16.70 -0.10 -11.39
C ARG A 6 -15.69 -0.71 -10.44
N ILE A 7 -16.05 -1.81 -9.77
CA ILE A 7 -15.13 -2.53 -8.87
C ILE A 7 -13.95 -3.07 -9.66
N LEU A 8 -14.20 -3.71 -10.80
CA LEU A 8 -13.14 -4.25 -11.65
C LEU A 8 -12.12 -3.15 -12.03
N ILE A 9 -12.60 -2.04 -12.59
CA ILE A 9 -11.75 -0.92 -12.99
C ILE A 9 -11.00 -0.35 -11.78
N ALA A 10 -11.69 -0.14 -10.68
CA ALA A 10 -11.09 0.43 -9.48
C ALA A 10 -9.98 -0.44 -8.91
N VAL A 11 -10.18 -1.75 -8.85
CA VAL A 11 -9.14 -2.68 -8.38
C VAL A 11 -7.99 -2.78 -9.37
N MET A 12 -8.23 -2.74 -10.70
CA MET A 12 -7.16 -2.69 -11.70
C MET A 12 -6.31 -1.43 -11.54
N ILE A 13 -6.93 -0.27 -11.31
CA ILE A 13 -6.22 0.99 -11.06
C ILE A 13 -5.33 0.87 -9.83
N THR A 14 -5.83 0.37 -8.70
CA THR A 14 -5.00 0.21 -7.49
C THR A 14 -3.95 -0.88 -7.62
N SER A 15 -4.24 -1.95 -8.36
CA SER A 15 -3.27 -3.01 -8.68
C SER A 15 -2.10 -2.50 -9.53
N PHE A 16 -2.32 -1.46 -10.32
CA PHE A 16 -1.27 -0.78 -11.08
C PHE A 16 -0.57 0.29 -10.22
N ILE A 17 -1.33 1.21 -9.61
CA ILE A 17 -0.78 2.40 -8.93
C ILE A 17 0.09 2.02 -7.73
N GLY A 18 -0.30 1.03 -6.92
CA GLY A 18 0.46 0.63 -5.73
C GLY A 18 1.88 0.19 -6.06
N PRO A 19 2.06 -0.84 -6.90
CA PRO A 19 3.38 -1.28 -7.36
C PRO A 19 4.14 -0.23 -8.17
N PHE A 20 3.46 0.54 -9.02
CA PHE A 20 4.04 1.66 -9.75
C PHE A 20 4.67 2.68 -8.80
N MET A 21 3.92 3.12 -7.79
CA MET A 21 4.40 4.09 -6.81
C MET A 21 5.56 3.53 -5.99
N GLY A 22 5.51 2.25 -5.59
CA GLY A 22 6.59 1.60 -4.88
C GLY A 22 7.90 1.59 -5.67
N SER A 23 7.85 1.19 -6.95
CA SER A 23 9.04 1.14 -7.81
C SER A 23 9.52 2.53 -8.26
N SER A 24 8.61 3.47 -8.52
CA SER A 24 8.97 4.86 -8.87
C SER A 24 9.66 5.60 -7.72
N VAL A 25 9.18 5.42 -6.49
CA VAL A 25 9.80 6.03 -5.29
C VAL A 25 11.23 5.52 -5.10
N ASN A 26 11.49 4.22 -5.34
CA ASN A 26 12.84 3.68 -5.23
C ASN A 26 13.84 4.38 -6.18
N ILE A 27 13.43 4.71 -7.40
CA ILE A 27 14.26 5.44 -8.36
C ILE A 27 14.44 6.91 -7.94
N ALA A 28 13.44 7.49 -7.28
CA ALA A 28 13.47 8.88 -6.84
C ALA A 28 14.29 9.11 -5.54
N VAL A 29 14.74 8.05 -4.86
CA VAL A 29 15.51 8.15 -3.60
C VAL A 29 16.71 9.11 -3.68
N PRO A 30 17.57 9.08 -4.72
CA PRO A 30 18.69 10.02 -4.81
C PRO A 30 18.24 11.49 -4.86
N ALA A 31 17.22 11.81 -5.67
CA ALA A 31 16.67 13.17 -5.77
C ALA A 31 15.99 13.63 -4.46
N MET A 32 15.38 12.71 -3.73
CA MET A 32 14.86 12.99 -2.38
C MET A 32 15.99 13.25 -1.39
N ALA A 33 17.14 12.54 -1.51
CA ALA A 33 18.30 12.72 -0.65
C ALA A 33 18.85 14.15 -0.76
N GLU A 34 19.00 14.64 -1.97
CA GLU A 34 19.43 16.01 -2.22
C GLU A 34 18.46 17.02 -1.64
N ASP A 35 17.17 16.84 -1.85
CA ASP A 35 16.14 17.78 -1.43
C ASP A 35 15.95 17.86 0.10
N PHE A 36 16.11 16.73 0.79
CA PHE A 36 16.06 16.67 2.26
C PHE A 36 17.43 16.89 2.93
N ASN A 37 18.52 17.06 2.18
CA ASN A 37 19.90 17.13 2.67
C ASN A 37 20.27 15.93 3.56
N MET A 38 19.91 14.72 3.13
CA MET A 38 20.07 13.48 3.89
C MET A 38 20.99 12.51 3.14
N MET A 39 21.61 11.58 3.87
CA MET A 39 22.35 10.48 3.25
C MET A 39 21.38 9.50 2.58
N PRO A 40 21.76 8.88 1.44
CA PRO A 40 20.92 7.87 0.77
C PRO A 40 20.51 6.71 1.69
N ASP A 41 21.37 6.32 2.63
CA ASP A 41 21.11 5.25 3.61
C ASP A 41 19.95 5.60 4.57
N GLU A 42 19.84 6.87 4.95
CA GLU A 42 18.75 7.33 5.82
C GLU A 42 17.43 7.33 5.08
N LEU A 43 17.47 7.60 3.78
CA LEU A 43 16.26 7.60 2.94
C LEU A 43 15.68 6.21 2.66
N THR A 44 16.45 5.14 2.84
CA THR A 44 15.89 3.78 2.82
C THR A 44 14.77 3.61 3.85
N TRP A 45 14.78 4.40 4.93
CA TRP A 45 13.68 4.42 5.90
C TRP A 45 12.35 4.91 5.32
N ALA A 46 12.36 5.77 4.33
CA ALA A 46 11.13 6.20 3.66
C ALA A 46 10.43 5.05 2.93
N VAL A 47 11.21 4.14 2.33
CA VAL A 47 10.67 2.92 1.71
C VAL A 47 10.29 1.88 2.77
N THR A 48 11.18 1.66 3.73
CA THR A 48 10.99 0.67 4.81
C THR A 48 9.78 0.99 5.68
N ALA A 49 9.55 2.26 6.04
CA ALA A 49 8.38 2.68 6.82
C ALA A 49 7.06 2.32 6.11
N PHE A 50 6.98 2.54 4.80
CA PHE A 50 5.81 2.13 4.01
C PHE A 50 5.61 0.61 4.03
N LEU A 51 6.69 -0.17 3.85
CA LEU A 51 6.63 -1.64 3.85
C LEU A 51 6.23 -2.18 5.22
N ILE A 52 6.81 -1.65 6.29
CA ILE A 52 6.45 -2.01 7.68
C ILE A 52 4.97 -1.74 7.94
N GLY A 53 4.50 -0.53 7.63
CA GLY A 53 3.09 -0.17 7.79
C GLY A 53 2.16 -1.08 7.00
N SER A 54 2.53 -1.40 5.76
CA SER A 54 1.73 -2.26 4.89
C SER A 54 1.71 -3.72 5.38
N ALA A 55 2.87 -4.30 5.71
CA ALA A 55 2.97 -5.70 6.12
C ALA A 55 2.33 -5.94 7.50
N ALA A 56 2.59 -5.06 8.46
CA ALA A 56 2.11 -5.20 9.84
C ALA A 56 0.58 -5.22 9.96
N THR A 57 -0.13 -4.58 9.04
CA THR A 57 -1.59 -4.43 9.13
C THR A 57 -2.37 -5.18 8.06
N LEU A 58 -1.68 -5.87 7.14
CA LEU A 58 -2.32 -6.58 6.02
C LEU A 58 -3.34 -7.62 6.48
N LEU A 59 -2.96 -8.52 7.39
CA LEU A 59 -3.88 -9.55 7.91
C LEU A 59 -4.99 -8.97 8.80
N PRO A 60 -4.71 -8.07 9.76
CA PRO A 60 -5.75 -7.41 10.55
C PRO A 60 -6.80 -6.71 9.68
N PHE A 61 -6.40 -5.93 8.69
CA PHE A 61 -7.36 -5.24 7.82
C PHE A 61 -8.09 -6.17 6.86
N GLY A 62 -7.44 -7.22 6.36
CA GLY A 62 -8.13 -8.26 5.60
C GLY A 62 -9.24 -8.93 6.42
N ARG A 63 -8.95 -9.29 7.67
CA ARG A 63 -9.96 -9.85 8.58
C ARG A 63 -11.06 -8.85 8.94
N LEU A 64 -10.70 -7.60 9.18
CA LEU A 64 -11.66 -6.53 9.46
C LEU A 64 -12.61 -6.32 8.27
N ALA A 65 -12.12 -6.43 7.05
CA ALA A 65 -12.91 -6.31 5.83
C ALA A 65 -13.93 -7.45 5.67
N ASP A 66 -13.54 -8.67 6.02
CA ASP A 66 -14.48 -9.80 6.00
C ASP A 66 -15.64 -9.64 6.99
N ILE A 67 -15.40 -8.96 8.12
CA ILE A 67 -16.40 -8.70 9.17
C ILE A 67 -17.23 -7.45 8.87
N LYS A 68 -16.57 -6.33 8.54
CA LYS A 68 -17.23 -5.01 8.41
C LYS A 68 -17.67 -4.65 6.99
N GLY A 69 -17.29 -5.46 6.01
CA GLY A 69 -17.59 -5.26 4.59
C GLY A 69 -16.34 -4.90 3.78
N ARG A 70 -16.11 -5.68 2.73
CA ARG A 70 -14.91 -5.57 1.88
C ARG A 70 -14.87 -4.24 1.12
N ARG A 71 -15.99 -3.84 0.54
CA ARG A 71 -16.09 -2.55 -0.16
C ARG A 71 -15.87 -1.38 0.80
N ARG A 72 -16.43 -1.46 2.01
CA ARG A 72 -16.32 -0.40 3.02
C ARG A 72 -14.86 -0.17 3.43
N ILE A 73 -14.12 -1.23 3.75
CA ILE A 73 -12.71 -1.14 4.14
C ILE A 73 -11.85 -0.69 2.95
N TYR A 74 -12.12 -1.19 1.74
CA TYR A 74 -11.45 -0.74 0.53
C TYR A 74 -11.64 0.77 0.28
N LEU A 75 -12.85 1.30 0.45
CA LEU A 75 -13.14 2.71 0.28
C LEU A 75 -12.45 3.58 1.35
N GLN A 76 -12.41 3.13 2.60
CA GLN A 76 -11.66 3.80 3.66
C GLN A 76 -10.16 3.80 3.35
N GLY A 77 -9.62 2.67 2.89
CA GLY A 77 -8.24 2.57 2.42
C GLY A 77 -7.94 3.56 1.29
N LEU A 78 -8.84 3.68 0.30
CA LEU A 78 -8.70 4.66 -0.80
C LEU A 78 -8.70 6.12 -0.30
N ALA A 79 -9.58 6.46 0.63
CA ALA A 79 -9.60 7.81 1.21
C ALA A 79 -8.29 8.12 1.95
N CYS A 80 -7.84 7.20 2.79
CA CYS A 80 -6.61 7.36 3.57
C CYS A 80 -5.36 7.40 2.68
N ILE A 81 -5.25 6.50 1.67
CA ILE A 81 -4.09 6.48 0.77
C ILE A 81 -4.04 7.74 -0.09
N CYS A 82 -5.19 8.23 -0.56
CA CYS A 82 -5.27 9.48 -1.31
C CYS A 82 -4.76 10.65 -0.46
N ALA A 83 -5.27 10.79 0.77
CA ALA A 83 -4.85 11.85 1.69
C ALA A 83 -3.35 11.77 2.01
N THR A 84 -2.84 10.60 2.41
CA THR A 84 -1.43 10.42 2.75
C THR A 84 -0.51 10.62 1.55
N THR A 85 -0.93 10.21 0.35
CA THR A 85 -0.16 10.42 -0.88
C THR A 85 -0.06 11.91 -1.21
N LEU A 86 -1.16 12.67 -1.13
CA LEU A 86 -1.14 14.12 -1.35
C LEU A 86 -0.31 14.85 -0.28
N VAL A 87 -0.36 14.39 0.97
CA VAL A 87 0.49 14.95 2.04
C VAL A 87 1.98 14.67 1.76
N CYS A 88 2.36 13.48 1.28
CA CYS A 88 3.74 13.18 0.88
C CYS A 88 4.27 14.16 -0.18
N ALA A 89 3.40 14.67 -1.07
CA ALA A 89 3.79 15.62 -2.11
C ALA A 89 4.19 17.00 -1.58
N VAL A 90 3.73 17.39 -0.37
CA VAL A 90 3.93 18.74 0.19
C VAL A 90 4.82 18.79 1.43
N VAL A 91 5.11 17.64 2.03
CA VAL A 91 5.97 17.56 3.22
C VAL A 91 7.40 17.98 2.89
N GLN A 92 7.96 18.84 3.76
CA GLN A 92 9.33 19.36 3.65
C GLN A 92 10.28 18.81 4.73
N ASN A 93 9.73 18.21 5.78
CA ASN A 93 10.52 17.63 6.88
C ASN A 93 10.63 16.11 6.68
N PHE A 94 11.86 15.59 6.77
CA PHE A 94 12.14 14.17 6.55
C PHE A 94 11.45 13.24 7.56
N LEU A 95 11.46 13.58 8.85
CA LEU A 95 10.77 12.77 9.88
C LEU A 95 9.26 12.73 9.64
N ALA A 96 8.68 13.89 9.29
CA ALA A 96 7.26 13.95 8.92
C ALA A 96 6.99 13.11 7.66
N PHE A 97 7.89 13.11 6.68
CA PHE A 97 7.78 12.29 5.47
C PHE A 97 7.77 10.79 5.82
N ILE A 98 8.72 10.30 6.64
CA ILE A 98 8.74 8.90 7.11
C ILE A 98 7.43 8.54 7.81
N PHE A 99 6.94 9.39 8.70
CA PHE A 99 5.68 9.15 9.41
C PHE A 99 4.50 9.03 8.45
N VAL A 100 4.39 9.93 7.48
CA VAL A 100 3.33 9.88 6.46
C VAL A 100 3.49 8.65 5.57
N ARG A 101 4.70 8.23 5.23
CA ARG A 101 4.98 6.98 4.50
C ARG A 101 4.50 5.76 5.28
N PHE A 102 4.69 5.72 6.59
CA PHE A 102 4.15 4.67 7.43
C PHE A 102 2.61 4.64 7.40
N LEU A 103 1.95 5.80 7.56
CA LEU A 103 0.49 5.91 7.42
C LEU A 103 -0.01 5.52 6.03
N GLN A 104 0.76 5.83 4.99
CA GLN A 104 0.48 5.43 3.62
C GLN A 104 0.55 3.90 3.47
N GLY A 105 1.52 3.24 4.11
CA GLY A 105 1.60 1.78 4.19
C GLY A 105 0.38 1.16 4.88
N LEU A 106 -0.05 1.70 6.02
CA LEU A 106 -1.28 1.28 6.70
C LEU A 106 -2.50 1.37 5.78
N SER A 107 -2.61 2.48 5.04
CA SER A 107 -3.71 2.70 4.10
C SER A 107 -3.68 1.72 2.93
N MET A 108 -2.49 1.40 2.42
CA MET A 108 -2.29 0.46 1.32
C MET A 108 -2.64 -0.97 1.70
N SER A 109 -2.39 -1.38 2.94
CA SER A 109 -2.78 -2.71 3.44
C SER A 109 -4.29 -2.92 3.45
N MET A 110 -5.09 -1.88 3.73
CA MET A 110 -6.56 -1.94 3.61
C MET A 110 -6.98 -2.26 2.18
N ILE A 111 -6.29 -1.70 1.19
CA ILE A 111 -6.55 -1.94 -0.23
C ILE A 111 -6.09 -3.35 -0.63
N PHE A 112 -4.84 -3.72 -0.36
CA PHE A 112 -4.30 -5.03 -0.73
C PHE A 112 -5.04 -6.19 -0.06
N GLY A 113 -5.37 -6.07 1.23
CA GLY A 113 -6.11 -7.08 1.97
C GLY A 113 -7.55 -7.29 1.48
N THR A 114 -8.10 -6.32 0.74
CA THR A 114 -9.50 -6.38 0.28
C THR A 114 -9.65 -6.57 -1.23
N SER A 115 -8.69 -6.13 -2.03
CA SER A 115 -8.78 -6.07 -3.50
C SER A 115 -9.12 -7.41 -4.14
N MET A 116 -8.35 -8.45 -3.84
CA MET A 116 -8.57 -9.79 -4.42
C MET A 116 -9.89 -10.39 -3.97
N ALA A 117 -10.22 -10.25 -2.67
CA ALA A 117 -11.46 -10.75 -2.10
C ALA A 117 -12.68 -10.04 -2.70
N LEU A 118 -12.57 -8.72 -2.96
CA LEU A 118 -13.61 -7.93 -3.60
C LEU A 118 -13.82 -8.34 -5.06
N LEU A 119 -12.73 -8.52 -5.82
CA LEU A 119 -12.77 -9.01 -7.19
C LEU A 119 -13.46 -10.37 -7.31
N VAL A 120 -13.04 -11.34 -6.49
CA VAL A 120 -13.59 -12.70 -6.52
C VAL A 120 -15.06 -12.70 -6.10
N SER A 121 -15.46 -11.80 -5.18
CA SER A 121 -16.85 -11.69 -4.72
C SER A 121 -17.80 -11.10 -5.75
N CYS A 122 -17.32 -10.16 -6.58
CA CYS A 122 -18.16 -9.50 -7.57
C CYS A 122 -18.18 -10.21 -8.93
N CYS A 123 -17.20 -11.08 -9.21
CA CYS A 123 -17.12 -11.82 -10.48
C CYS A 123 -17.72 -13.22 -10.34
N GLY A 124 -18.48 -13.66 -11.36
CA GLY A 124 -18.96 -15.04 -11.46
C GLY A 124 -17.80 -16.04 -11.55
N ALA A 125 -18.06 -17.29 -11.16
CA ALA A 125 -17.05 -18.36 -11.12
C ALA A 125 -16.27 -18.52 -12.44
N GLU A 126 -16.96 -18.38 -13.57
CA GLU A 126 -16.40 -18.50 -14.91
C GLU A 126 -15.33 -17.44 -15.24
N ASN A 127 -15.46 -16.24 -14.69
CA ASN A 127 -14.57 -15.11 -15.01
C ASN A 127 -13.46 -14.87 -13.96
N ARG A 128 -13.42 -15.67 -12.89
CA ARG A 128 -12.43 -15.48 -11.80
C ARG A 128 -10.99 -15.55 -12.27
N GLY A 129 -10.64 -16.58 -13.05
CA GLY A 129 -9.28 -16.74 -13.56
C GLY A 129 -8.83 -15.57 -14.43
N LYS A 130 -9.70 -15.13 -15.36
CA LYS A 130 -9.43 -13.97 -16.21
C LYS A 130 -9.22 -12.69 -15.40
N THR A 131 -10.05 -12.47 -14.39
CA THR A 131 -9.99 -11.26 -13.56
C THR A 131 -8.74 -11.22 -12.67
N ILE A 132 -8.36 -12.38 -12.09
CA ILE A 132 -7.12 -12.53 -11.31
C ILE A 132 -5.91 -12.30 -12.21
N GLY A 133 -5.89 -12.93 -13.41
CA GLY A 133 -4.82 -12.75 -14.38
C GLY A 133 -4.65 -11.29 -14.83
N LEU A 134 -5.77 -10.58 -15.06
CA LEU A 134 -5.74 -9.17 -15.41
C LEU A 134 -5.20 -8.29 -14.26
N SER A 135 -5.59 -8.60 -13.02
CA SER A 135 -5.04 -7.90 -11.84
C SER A 135 -3.53 -8.11 -11.72
N ALA A 136 -3.06 -9.34 -11.90
CA ALA A 136 -1.63 -9.65 -11.90
C ALA A 136 -0.88 -8.91 -13.02
N ALA A 137 -1.46 -8.85 -14.23
CA ALA A 137 -0.88 -8.07 -15.34
C ALA A 137 -0.75 -6.58 -14.99
N CYS A 138 -1.76 -5.98 -14.33
CA CYS A 138 -1.69 -4.59 -13.84
C CYS A 138 -0.57 -4.41 -12.81
N VAL A 139 -0.41 -5.35 -11.86
CA VAL A 139 0.67 -5.31 -10.84
C VAL A 139 2.04 -5.32 -11.52
N TYR A 140 2.30 -6.29 -12.40
CA TYR A 140 3.59 -6.39 -13.09
C TYR A 140 3.86 -5.23 -14.05
N SER A 141 2.82 -4.71 -14.71
CA SER A 141 2.94 -3.51 -15.53
C SER A 141 3.33 -2.30 -14.68
N GLY A 142 2.73 -2.16 -13.49
CA GLY A 142 3.08 -1.08 -12.54
C GLY A 142 4.53 -1.16 -12.09
N VAL A 143 5.00 -2.36 -11.68
CA VAL A 143 6.40 -2.57 -11.29
C VAL A 143 7.37 -2.24 -12.43
N SER A 144 7.06 -2.72 -13.64
CA SER A 144 7.95 -2.58 -14.80
C SER A 144 8.01 -1.14 -15.34
N LEU A 145 6.87 -0.45 -15.38
CA LEU A 145 6.79 0.93 -15.89
C LEU A 145 7.21 1.95 -14.84
N GLY A 146 7.17 1.59 -13.54
CA GLY A 146 7.50 2.50 -12.44
C GLY A 146 8.88 3.13 -12.56
N PRO A 147 9.98 2.37 -12.73
CA PRO A 147 11.31 2.95 -12.84
C PRO A 147 11.45 3.86 -14.07
N PHE A 148 10.88 3.48 -15.19
CA PHE A 148 10.98 4.25 -16.44
C PHE A 148 10.21 5.57 -16.35
N ILE A 149 8.92 5.50 -16.03
CA ILE A 149 8.05 6.68 -15.93
C ILE A 149 8.40 7.50 -14.69
N GLY A 150 8.70 6.83 -13.55
CA GLY A 150 9.10 7.49 -12.31
C GLY A 150 10.42 8.23 -12.44
N GLY A 151 11.42 7.65 -13.14
CA GLY A 151 12.66 8.33 -13.46
C GLY A 151 12.42 9.57 -14.32
N PHE A 152 11.68 9.42 -15.44
CA PHE A 152 11.31 10.55 -16.28
C PHE A 152 10.60 11.68 -15.51
N ILE A 153 9.61 11.33 -14.66
CA ILE A 153 8.94 12.34 -13.83
C ILE A 153 9.91 13.01 -12.87
N THR A 154 10.79 12.24 -12.23
CA THR A 154 11.77 12.76 -11.26
C THR A 154 12.73 13.74 -11.91
N ASP A 155 13.26 13.41 -13.09
CA ASP A 155 14.26 14.21 -13.78
C ASP A 155 13.70 15.52 -14.36
N TYR A 156 12.48 15.50 -14.91
CA TYR A 156 11.90 16.66 -15.59
C TYR A 156 10.94 17.48 -14.74
N LEU A 157 10.23 16.85 -13.79
CA LEU A 157 9.17 17.51 -13.02
C LEU A 157 9.41 17.49 -11.50
N GLY A 158 10.46 16.77 -11.07
CA GLY A 158 10.77 16.56 -9.68
C GLY A 158 9.98 15.40 -9.05
N TRP A 159 10.60 14.73 -8.05
CA TRP A 159 10.06 13.52 -7.40
C TRP A 159 8.67 13.71 -6.74
N ARG A 160 8.35 14.92 -6.29
CA ARG A 160 7.03 15.23 -5.68
C ARG A 160 5.88 15.04 -6.65
N MET A 161 6.11 15.17 -7.95
CA MET A 161 5.09 14.95 -8.97
C MET A 161 4.61 13.50 -9.06
N ILE A 162 5.43 12.52 -8.65
CA ILE A 162 5.00 11.12 -8.55
C ILE A 162 3.80 11.03 -7.59
N PHE A 163 3.88 11.68 -6.42
CA PHE A 163 2.81 11.68 -5.42
C PHE A 163 1.59 12.49 -5.86
N TRP A 164 1.80 13.62 -6.54
CA TRP A 164 0.67 14.40 -7.08
C TRP A 164 -0.12 13.61 -8.13
N LEU A 165 0.54 13.04 -9.11
CA LEU A 165 -0.10 12.30 -10.20
C LEU A 165 -0.80 11.04 -9.68
N THR A 166 -0.15 10.27 -8.83
CA THR A 166 -0.74 9.08 -8.22
C THR A 166 -1.86 9.43 -7.25
N GLY A 167 -1.75 10.52 -6.49
CA GLY A 167 -2.79 11.02 -5.60
C GLY A 167 -4.05 11.41 -6.36
N ILE A 168 -3.93 12.12 -7.48
CA ILE A 168 -5.07 12.48 -8.35
C ILE A 168 -5.73 11.21 -8.93
N ALA A 169 -4.94 10.25 -9.40
CA ALA A 169 -5.47 9.01 -9.93
C ALA A 169 -6.21 8.18 -8.85
N LEU A 170 -5.70 8.17 -7.61
CA LEU A 170 -6.36 7.54 -6.46
C LEU A 170 -7.66 8.28 -6.08
N LEU A 171 -7.70 9.60 -6.20
CA LEU A 171 -8.91 10.39 -5.95
C LEU A 171 -10.01 10.06 -6.97
N ILE A 172 -9.66 9.94 -8.24
CA ILE A 172 -10.59 9.51 -9.30
C ILE A 172 -11.12 8.10 -8.96
N ASN A 173 -10.23 7.21 -8.54
CA ASN A 173 -10.59 5.84 -8.15
C ASN A 173 -11.53 5.81 -6.93
N PHE A 174 -11.30 6.67 -5.95
CA PHE A 174 -12.20 6.84 -4.80
C PHE A 174 -13.63 7.14 -5.24
N PHE A 175 -13.83 8.11 -6.15
CA PHE A 175 -15.15 8.44 -6.67
C PHE A 175 -15.81 7.31 -7.48
N LEU A 176 -15.04 6.45 -8.12
CA LEU A 176 -15.57 5.27 -8.80
C LEU A 176 -16.20 4.30 -7.81
N ILE A 177 -15.51 3.99 -6.72
CA ILE A 177 -15.98 3.06 -5.67
C ILE A 177 -17.04 3.70 -4.78
N PHE A 178 -16.97 5.00 -4.53
CA PHE A 178 -17.98 5.70 -3.73
C PHE A 178 -19.39 5.50 -4.29
N LYS A 179 -19.53 5.44 -5.60
CA LYS A 179 -20.81 5.23 -6.31
C LYS A 179 -21.32 3.76 -6.27
N VAL A 180 -20.53 2.81 -5.78
CA VAL A 180 -20.96 1.41 -5.54
C VAL A 180 -21.69 1.37 -4.21
N LYS A 181 -22.86 0.75 -4.16
CA LYS A 181 -23.66 0.66 -2.92
C LYS A 181 -23.60 -0.71 -2.26
N THR A 182 -23.40 -1.76 -3.07
CA THR A 182 -23.34 -3.15 -2.58
C THR A 182 -22.06 -3.39 -1.80
N ASP A 183 -22.14 -4.12 -0.70
CA ASP A 183 -21.00 -4.58 0.07
C ASP A 183 -20.95 -6.12 0.13
N TRP A 184 -19.78 -6.67 0.32
CA TRP A 184 -19.52 -8.11 0.41
C TRP A 184 -18.83 -8.45 1.72
N TYR A 185 -19.27 -9.54 2.34
CA TYR A 185 -18.81 -10.00 3.64
C TYR A 185 -18.27 -11.42 3.53
N GLY A 186 -17.15 -11.71 4.18
CA GLY A 186 -16.62 -13.07 4.31
C GLY A 186 -17.03 -13.75 5.62
N ALA A 187 -17.25 -12.95 6.68
CA ALA A 187 -17.50 -13.44 8.03
C ALA A 187 -18.32 -12.45 8.87
N LYS A 188 -19.51 -12.02 8.38
CA LYS A 188 -20.31 -10.91 8.89
C LYS A 188 -20.58 -10.92 10.39
N ASP A 189 -20.82 -12.07 11.00
CA ASP A 189 -21.25 -12.18 12.40
C ASP A 189 -20.11 -12.62 13.35
N LYS A 190 -18.87 -12.64 12.88
CA LYS A 190 -17.73 -13.03 13.70
C LYS A 190 -17.14 -11.83 14.44
N LYS A 191 -16.61 -12.09 15.65
CA LYS A 191 -15.89 -11.09 16.44
C LYS A 191 -14.49 -10.88 15.85
N PHE A 192 -14.02 -9.64 15.95
CA PHE A 192 -12.65 -9.30 15.58
C PHE A 192 -11.71 -9.63 16.75
N ASP A 193 -10.62 -10.34 16.45
CA ASP A 193 -9.59 -10.67 17.42
C ASP A 193 -8.58 -9.50 17.53
N TYR A 194 -8.81 -8.63 18.51
CA TYR A 194 -7.93 -7.50 18.76
C TYR A 194 -6.58 -7.92 19.32
N ILE A 195 -6.57 -8.93 20.21
CA ILE A 195 -5.34 -9.39 20.88
C ILE A 195 -4.41 -10.05 19.87
N GLY A 196 -4.90 -11.02 19.11
CA GLY A 196 -4.12 -11.66 18.06
C GLY A 196 -3.61 -10.67 17.00
N SER A 197 -4.44 -9.65 16.65
CA SER A 197 -4.03 -8.61 15.72
C SER A 197 -2.89 -7.73 16.26
N ILE A 198 -2.89 -7.39 17.54
CA ILE A 198 -1.82 -6.60 18.18
C ILE A 198 -0.55 -7.44 18.29
N ILE A 199 -0.64 -8.70 18.71
CA ILE A 199 0.51 -9.62 18.78
C ILE A 199 1.14 -9.76 17.39
N TYR A 200 0.34 -10.02 16.36
CA TYR A 200 0.80 -10.11 14.98
C TYR A 200 1.51 -8.81 14.53
N LEU A 201 0.93 -7.65 14.81
CA LEU A 201 1.50 -6.35 14.45
C LEU A 201 2.86 -6.15 15.10
N VAL A 202 2.96 -6.36 16.42
CA VAL A 202 4.22 -6.23 17.16
C VAL A 202 5.27 -7.20 16.63
N MET A 203 4.90 -8.45 16.39
CA MET A 203 5.79 -9.49 15.88
C MET A 203 6.36 -9.11 14.50
N ILE A 204 5.50 -8.68 13.56
CA ILE A 204 5.93 -8.29 12.21
C ILE A 204 6.82 -7.04 12.25
N VAL A 205 6.47 -6.05 13.06
CA VAL A 205 7.29 -4.82 13.20
C VAL A 205 8.67 -5.17 13.74
N LEU A 206 8.75 -5.97 14.81
CA LEU A 206 10.04 -6.38 15.38
C LEU A 206 10.85 -7.22 14.39
N PHE A 207 10.21 -8.14 13.67
CA PHE A 207 10.88 -8.96 12.65
C PHE A 207 11.46 -8.11 11.51
N LEU A 208 10.65 -7.21 10.94
CA LEU A 208 11.10 -6.35 9.84
C LEU A 208 12.15 -5.32 10.29
N TYR A 209 12.01 -4.80 11.51
CA TYR A 209 13.01 -3.91 12.09
C TYR A 209 14.34 -4.66 12.29
N GLY A 210 14.31 -5.84 12.90
CA GLY A 210 15.51 -6.66 13.09
C GLY A 210 16.17 -7.07 11.76
N LEU A 211 15.37 -7.36 10.73
CA LEU A 211 15.88 -7.69 9.40
C LEU A 211 16.54 -6.45 8.72
N SER A 212 15.95 -5.26 8.89
CA SER A 212 16.50 -4.02 8.35
C SER A 212 17.80 -3.61 9.06
N ASP A 213 17.92 -3.88 10.34
CA ASP A 213 19.11 -3.55 11.14
C ASP A 213 20.24 -4.57 10.98
N TRP A 214 19.91 -5.84 10.66
CA TRP A 214 20.89 -6.89 10.36
C TRP A 214 21.90 -6.48 9.27
N THR A 215 21.47 -5.72 8.29
CA THR A 215 22.34 -5.27 7.20
C THR A 215 23.28 -4.14 7.60
N ARG A 216 23.09 -3.52 8.77
CA ARG A 216 23.85 -2.35 9.23
C ARG A 216 24.91 -2.66 10.29
N HIS A 217 24.69 -3.65 11.15
CA HIS A 217 25.58 -3.92 12.29
C HIS A 217 25.83 -5.42 12.49
N GLU A 218 27.12 -5.77 12.58
CA GLU A 218 27.56 -7.10 12.92
C GLU A 218 27.05 -7.56 14.30
N PHE A 219 26.42 -8.72 14.36
CA PHE A 219 26.29 -9.62 15.49
C PHE A 219 25.44 -9.27 16.73
N VAL A 220 25.03 -8.05 17.01
CA VAL A 220 24.40 -7.70 18.31
C VAL A 220 22.87 -7.84 18.36
N HIS A 221 22.20 -8.06 17.23
CA HIS A 221 20.72 -7.95 17.15
C HIS A 221 19.97 -9.24 16.83
N TYR A 222 20.41 -10.38 17.37
CA TYR A 222 19.67 -11.65 17.26
C TYR A 222 18.37 -11.70 18.08
N MET A 223 18.15 -10.77 19.02
CA MET A 223 17.00 -10.74 19.92
C MET A 223 15.62 -10.74 19.20
N PRO A 224 15.38 -9.96 18.12
CA PRO A 224 14.10 -9.99 17.43
C PRO A 224 13.78 -11.32 16.74
N PHE A 225 14.81 -12.07 16.31
CA PHE A 225 14.63 -13.39 15.70
C PHE A 225 14.29 -14.49 16.71
N ILE A 226 14.82 -14.38 17.94
CA ILE A 226 14.51 -15.32 19.01
C ILE A 226 13.07 -15.16 19.49
N ALA A 227 12.51 -13.95 19.44
CA ALA A 227 11.11 -13.70 19.78
C ALA A 227 10.12 -14.26 18.74
N PHE A 228 10.60 -14.73 17.59
CA PHE A 228 9.80 -15.29 16.51
C PHE A 228 9.67 -16.82 16.59
N ILE A 229 10.56 -17.51 17.32
CA ILE A 229 10.53 -18.95 17.60
C ILE A 229 9.79 -19.22 18.91
#